data_bf119cf42efc2224010d8c916c5bb51f
#
_entry.id   bf119cf42efc2224010d8c916c5bb51f
#
_cell.length_a   1.000
_cell.length_b   1.000
_cell.length_c   1.000
_cell.angle_alpha   90.00
_cell.angle_beta   90.00
_cell.angle_gamma   90.00
#
_symmetry.space_group_name_H-M   'P 1'
#
loop_
_entity.id
_entity.type
_entity.pdbx_description
1 polymer ?
#
loop_
_entity_poly.entity_id
_entity_poly.type
_entity_poly.pdbx_seq_one_letter_code
_entity_poly.pdbx_strand_id
1 'polypeptide(L)'
;MDAGEGAARFLPEGRLQVGKLLSPQPVDGRAIGETIVHAWYASTSGDTAIEGPAASAATPAWPNLALPLTTLENAAKYSWIKAPRYEGLPMETGALARVLVAAANGRQEIATSLAGLLTDVGLTMEHMPGVLGRMLARAVEADVVCRQASTWLADLRTNLAAGDLAVADVTWWDPSSWRSETDGFSLGEGPRGTVGHWVGIRDGLITSYQVVDGSTWNASPRDDSGGLGPIESALAGVTLADPARPIEALRVIHSFAPCGGCASHVFRPTESTR
;
A
#
# COMPACT_ATOMS: atom_id res chain seq x y z
N MET A 1 -10.08 -11.30 -6.33
CA MET A 1 -11.03 -12.40 -6.09
C MET A 1 -11.47 -12.27 -4.64
N ASP A 2 -12.64 -11.70 -4.42
CA ASP A 2 -13.27 -11.74 -3.11
C ASP A 2 -13.68 -13.18 -2.86
N ALA A 3 -13.09 -13.77 -1.81
CA ALA A 3 -13.71 -14.94 -1.22
C ALA A 3 -15.06 -14.46 -0.69
N GLY A 4 -16.17 -15.01 -1.22
CA GLY A 4 -17.49 -14.66 -0.76
C GLY A 4 -17.61 -14.69 0.76
N GLU A 5 -18.57 -13.97 1.34
CA GLU A 5 -18.80 -13.92 2.78
C GLU A 5 -18.80 -15.36 3.34
N GLY A 6 -17.78 -15.67 4.15
CA GLY A 6 -17.62 -16.98 4.79
C GLY A 6 -16.39 -17.80 4.38
N ALA A 7 -15.69 -17.51 3.28
CA ALA A 7 -14.44 -18.19 2.97
C ALA A 7 -13.27 -17.49 3.70
N ALA A 8 -12.47 -18.25 4.44
CA ALA A 8 -11.28 -17.73 5.11
C ALA A 8 -10.29 -17.21 4.06
N ARG A 9 -10.02 -15.92 4.08
CA ARG A 9 -9.00 -15.31 3.20
C ARG A 9 -7.64 -15.95 3.44
N PHE A 10 -6.91 -16.23 2.38
CA PHE A 10 -5.54 -16.79 2.48
C PHE A 10 -4.62 -15.84 3.24
N LEU A 11 -4.68 -14.56 2.91
CA LEU A 11 -4.05 -13.48 3.67
C LEU A 11 -5.15 -12.67 4.37
N PRO A 12 -5.31 -12.82 5.68
CA PRO A 12 -6.35 -12.12 6.42
C PRO A 12 -6.07 -10.61 6.46
N GLU A 13 -7.14 -9.83 6.52
CA GLU A 13 -7.04 -8.40 6.75
C GLU A 13 -6.63 -8.11 8.20
N GLY A 14 -6.06 -6.94 8.40
CA GLY A 14 -5.69 -6.47 9.72
C GLY A 14 -4.63 -5.38 9.68
N ARG A 15 -4.45 -4.73 10.81
CA ARG A 15 -3.36 -3.81 11.07
C ARG A 15 -2.61 -4.18 12.34
N LEU A 16 -1.35 -3.86 12.38
CA LEU A 16 -0.47 -4.07 13.54
C LEU A 16 0.19 -2.75 13.93
N GLN A 17 0.46 -2.61 15.20
CA GLN A 17 1.25 -1.50 15.73
C GLN A 17 2.67 -1.96 16.03
N VAL A 18 3.67 -1.16 15.69
CA VAL A 18 5.05 -1.40 16.10
C VAL A 18 5.11 -1.54 17.63
N GLY A 19 5.79 -2.57 18.13
CA GLY A 19 5.79 -2.94 19.55
C GLY A 19 4.60 -3.83 19.99
N LYS A 20 3.61 -4.07 19.10
CA LYS A 20 2.46 -4.97 19.34
C LYS A 20 2.18 -5.85 18.12
N LEU A 21 3.24 -6.45 17.56
CA LEU A 21 3.20 -7.20 16.28
C LEU A 21 2.42 -8.52 16.34
N LEU A 22 1.91 -8.92 17.49
CA LEU A 22 1.10 -10.12 17.67
C LEU A 22 -0.36 -9.83 18.05
N SER A 23 -0.79 -8.57 17.95
CA SER A 23 -2.13 -8.13 18.35
C SER A 23 -2.82 -7.46 17.16
N PRO A 24 -3.34 -8.23 16.19
CA PRO A 24 -3.98 -7.68 15.00
C PRO A 24 -5.28 -6.96 15.39
N GLN A 25 -5.52 -5.84 14.72
CA GLN A 25 -6.72 -5.04 14.85
C GLN A 25 -7.45 -5.00 13.50
N PRO A 26 -8.78 -4.88 13.47
CA PRO A 26 -9.52 -4.73 12.23
C PRO A 26 -9.16 -3.44 11.50
N VAL A 27 -9.48 -3.40 10.21
CA VAL A 27 -9.31 -2.21 9.36
C VAL A 27 -10.68 -1.70 8.93
N ASP A 28 -10.90 -0.40 9.09
CA ASP A 28 -12.04 0.31 8.52
C ASP A 28 -11.56 1.25 7.41
N GLY A 29 -12.00 1.01 6.18
CA GLY A 29 -11.64 1.85 5.04
C GLY A 29 -12.13 3.30 5.15
N ARG A 30 -13.11 3.58 6.03
CA ARG A 30 -13.58 4.94 6.30
C ARG A 30 -12.62 5.75 7.18
N ALA A 31 -11.75 5.05 7.92
CA ALA A 31 -10.73 5.69 8.76
C ALA A 31 -9.48 6.14 7.95
N ILE A 32 -9.48 5.89 6.64
CA ILE A 32 -8.40 6.29 5.73
C ILE A 32 -8.68 7.70 5.23
N GLY A 33 -7.78 8.62 5.53
CA GLY A 33 -7.77 9.98 5.00
C GLY A 33 -6.51 10.24 4.17
N GLU A 34 -6.47 11.36 3.45
CA GLU A 34 -5.29 11.81 2.69
C GLU A 34 -5.00 13.27 2.95
N THR A 35 -3.72 13.64 3.02
CA THR A 35 -3.29 15.04 3.00
C THR A 35 -2.51 15.34 1.73
N ILE A 36 -2.53 16.61 1.30
CA ILE A 36 -1.87 17.09 0.09
C ILE A 36 -0.88 18.22 0.35
N VAL A 37 -0.61 18.53 1.62
CA VAL A 37 0.21 19.70 2.02
C VAL A 37 1.57 19.68 1.34
N HIS A 38 2.22 18.53 1.27
CA HIS A 38 3.53 18.35 0.65
C HIS A 38 3.48 17.74 -0.75
N ALA A 39 2.29 17.52 -1.30
CA ALA A 39 2.10 17.00 -2.65
C ALA A 39 1.77 18.14 -3.64
N TRP A 40 2.18 17.99 -4.90
CA TRP A 40 1.92 18.99 -5.96
C TRP A 40 0.48 18.91 -6.45
N TYR A 41 -0.46 19.14 -5.53
CA TYR A 41 -1.89 19.27 -5.80
C TYR A 41 -2.35 20.70 -5.53
N ALA A 42 -3.42 21.16 -6.17
CA ALA A 42 -3.98 22.46 -5.94
C ALA A 42 -4.54 22.57 -4.51
N SER A 43 -4.26 23.68 -3.84
CA SER A 43 -4.59 23.89 -2.42
C SER A 43 -6.08 24.09 -2.12
N THR A 44 -6.94 24.01 -3.13
CA THR A 44 -8.39 24.31 -3.01
C THR A 44 -9.22 23.13 -2.53
N SER A 45 -8.65 21.96 -2.45
CA SER A 45 -9.33 20.82 -1.85
C SER A 45 -9.05 20.84 -0.37
N GLY A 46 -10.06 21.20 0.39
CA GLY A 46 -9.94 21.20 1.84
C GLY A 46 -9.44 19.87 2.38
N ASP A 47 -8.66 19.94 3.44
CA ASP A 47 -8.29 18.84 4.32
C ASP A 47 -9.53 18.29 5.03
N THR A 48 -10.54 17.93 4.31
CA THR A 48 -11.68 17.29 4.93
C THR A 48 -11.36 15.81 5.01
N ALA A 49 -11.08 15.39 6.23
CA ALA A 49 -11.28 14.02 6.67
C ALA A 49 -12.75 13.66 6.40
N ILE A 50 -13.09 13.42 5.16
CA ILE A 50 -14.41 12.99 4.78
C ILE A 50 -14.27 11.50 4.52
N GLU A 51 -15.13 10.76 5.12
CA GLU A 51 -15.59 9.42 4.81
C GLU A 51 -14.79 8.71 3.67
N GLY A 52 -13.48 8.57 3.88
CA GLY A 52 -12.53 8.01 2.92
C GLY A 52 -11.91 9.03 1.96
N PRO A 53 -10.85 8.64 1.22
CA PRO A 53 -10.13 9.47 0.25
C PRO A 53 -10.99 9.97 -0.93
N ALA A 54 -12.19 9.43 -1.12
CA ALA A 54 -13.12 9.77 -2.20
C ALA A 54 -13.51 11.25 -2.25
N ALA A 55 -13.41 11.94 -1.12
CA ALA A 55 -13.84 13.33 -1.04
C ALA A 55 -12.75 14.35 -1.34
N SER A 56 -11.50 13.96 -1.48
CA SER A 56 -10.48 14.89 -1.91
C SER A 56 -10.56 15.11 -3.42
N ALA A 57 -11.36 16.08 -3.84
CA ALA A 57 -11.38 16.59 -5.21
C ALA A 57 -10.07 17.31 -5.59
N ALA A 58 -8.94 16.88 -5.03
CA ALA A 58 -7.65 17.47 -5.28
C ALA A 58 -7.26 17.28 -6.74
N THR A 59 -7.31 18.34 -7.51
CA THR A 59 -6.81 18.36 -8.87
C THR A 59 -5.30 18.42 -8.84
N PRO A 60 -4.57 17.54 -9.55
CA PRO A 60 -3.13 17.69 -9.72
C PRO A 60 -2.79 19.10 -10.18
N ALA A 61 -1.78 19.72 -9.59
CA ALA A 61 -1.39 21.09 -9.90
C ALA A 61 -0.83 21.25 -11.32
N TRP A 62 -1.03 20.24 -12.17
CA TRP A 62 -0.48 20.24 -13.51
C TRP A 62 -1.51 20.03 -14.61
N PRO A 63 -1.46 20.88 -15.60
CA PRO A 63 -1.45 20.42 -16.98
C PRO A 63 -0.16 20.76 -17.73
N ASN A 64 0.83 21.39 -17.13
CA ASN A 64 1.99 21.86 -17.86
C ASN A 64 3.29 21.21 -17.40
N LEU A 65 3.53 19.97 -17.87
CA LEU A 65 4.83 19.27 -17.81
C LEU A 65 6.04 20.04 -18.41
N ALA A 66 5.80 21.20 -18.96
CA ALA A 66 6.84 22.04 -19.55
C ALA A 66 7.55 22.96 -18.53
N LEU A 67 7.18 22.90 -17.25
CA LEU A 67 7.90 23.65 -16.24
C LEU A 67 9.24 22.98 -15.94
N PRO A 68 10.36 23.72 -15.97
CA PRO A 68 11.62 23.20 -15.48
C PRO A 68 11.46 22.69 -14.06
N LEU A 69 12.08 21.55 -13.73
CA LEU A 69 12.05 20.98 -12.37
C LEU A 69 12.44 21.97 -11.28
N THR A 70 13.26 22.96 -11.62
CA THR A 70 13.64 24.10 -10.76
C THR A 70 12.46 24.96 -10.34
N THR A 71 11.35 24.97 -11.06
CA THR A 71 10.13 25.72 -10.67
C THR A 71 9.21 24.91 -9.76
N LEU A 72 9.46 23.62 -9.58
CA LEU A 72 8.77 22.75 -8.63
C LEU A 72 9.36 22.86 -7.21
N GLU A 73 10.48 23.54 -7.03
CA GLU A 73 11.08 23.85 -5.73
C GLU A 73 10.25 24.89 -4.95
N ASN A 74 9.04 24.49 -4.62
CA ASN A 74 8.36 25.07 -3.49
C ASN A 74 8.80 24.25 -2.27
N ALA A 75 9.53 24.85 -1.33
CA ALA A 75 10.07 24.21 -0.13
C ALA A 75 9.01 23.45 0.70
N ALA A 76 7.73 23.76 0.50
CA ALA A 76 6.61 23.09 1.13
C ALA A 76 6.14 21.85 0.38
N LYS A 77 6.28 21.79 -0.96
CA LYS A 77 5.77 20.69 -1.80
C LYS A 77 6.92 19.99 -2.53
N TYR A 78 7.02 18.67 -2.37
CA TYR A 78 8.14 17.91 -2.91
C TYR A 78 7.74 16.50 -3.43
N SER A 79 6.45 16.15 -3.35
CA SER A 79 5.97 14.83 -3.73
C SER A 79 4.94 14.88 -4.84
N TRP A 80 4.94 13.84 -5.70
CA TRP A 80 3.90 13.62 -6.70
C TRP A 80 2.69 12.86 -6.15
N ILE A 81 2.80 12.28 -4.97
CA ILE A 81 1.76 11.47 -4.34
C ILE A 81 1.23 12.13 -3.08
N LYS A 82 -0.02 11.88 -2.80
CA LYS A 82 -0.69 12.29 -1.57
C LYS A 82 -0.18 11.48 -0.38
N ALA A 83 -0.47 11.94 0.81
CA ALA A 83 -0.11 11.25 2.05
C ALA A 83 -1.34 10.56 2.66
N PRO A 84 -1.62 9.28 2.33
CA PRO A 84 -2.66 8.52 3.01
C PRO A 84 -2.27 8.27 4.46
N ARG A 85 -3.28 8.31 5.33
CA ARG A 85 -3.15 8.07 6.78
C ARG A 85 -4.33 7.24 7.25
N TYR A 86 -4.08 6.31 8.15
CA TYR A 86 -5.12 5.58 8.86
C TYR A 86 -5.27 6.18 10.26
N GLU A 87 -6.43 6.76 10.57
CA GLU A 87 -6.64 7.48 11.85
C GLU A 87 -5.54 8.54 12.10
N GLY A 88 -5.09 9.24 11.06
CA GLY A 88 -4.00 10.22 11.14
C GLY A 88 -2.58 9.64 11.21
N LEU A 89 -2.41 8.32 11.19
CA LEU A 89 -1.12 7.66 11.31
C LEU A 89 -0.61 7.13 9.95
N PRO A 90 0.70 7.24 9.67
CA PRO A 90 1.31 6.61 8.51
C PRO A 90 1.26 5.08 8.65
N MET A 91 1.00 4.39 7.54
CA MET A 91 0.94 2.93 7.52
C MET A 91 1.92 2.38 6.50
N GLU A 92 2.68 1.35 6.90
CA GLU A 92 3.44 0.53 5.97
C GLU A 92 2.55 -0.61 5.45
N THR A 93 2.55 -0.83 4.14
CA THR A 93 1.83 -1.91 3.48
C THR A 93 2.80 -2.77 2.66
N GLY A 94 2.34 -3.95 2.24
CA GLY A 94 3.15 -4.87 1.44
C GLY A 94 3.48 -6.18 2.16
N ALA A 95 4.49 -6.89 1.68
CA ALA A 95 4.82 -8.23 2.15
C ALA A 95 5.09 -8.29 3.66
N LEU A 96 5.76 -7.28 4.24
CA LEU A 96 5.99 -7.24 5.68
C LEU A 96 4.67 -7.21 6.45
N ALA A 97 3.77 -6.30 6.09
CA ALA A 97 2.47 -6.18 6.73
C ALA A 97 1.65 -7.46 6.57
N ARG A 98 1.55 -8.01 5.35
CA ARG A 98 0.79 -9.25 5.08
C ARG A 98 1.28 -10.44 5.88
N VAL A 99 2.60 -10.66 5.89
CA VAL A 99 3.21 -11.80 6.61
C VAL A 99 2.99 -11.65 8.11
N LEU A 100 3.23 -10.47 8.68
CA LEU A 100 3.06 -10.25 10.12
C LEU A 100 1.59 -10.33 10.54
N VAL A 101 0.67 -9.73 9.78
CA VAL A 101 -0.77 -9.79 10.04
C VAL A 101 -1.25 -11.25 9.93
N ALA A 102 -0.83 -11.99 8.92
CA ALA A 102 -1.23 -13.38 8.75
C ALA A 102 -0.71 -14.27 9.87
N ALA A 103 0.55 -14.11 10.27
CA ALA A 103 1.12 -14.84 11.41
C ALA A 103 0.39 -14.52 12.72
N ALA A 104 0.08 -13.24 12.98
CA ALA A 104 -0.64 -12.80 14.16
C ALA A 104 -2.11 -13.26 14.19
N ASN A 105 -2.72 -13.48 13.02
CA ASN A 105 -4.05 -14.07 12.89
C ASN A 105 -4.04 -15.61 12.88
N GLY A 106 -2.91 -16.25 13.22
CA GLY A 106 -2.81 -17.70 13.39
C GLY A 106 -2.69 -18.52 12.10
N ARG A 107 -2.26 -17.89 10.98
CA ARG A 107 -1.91 -18.63 9.75
C ARG A 107 -0.64 -19.44 10.00
N GLN A 108 -0.81 -20.70 10.37
CA GLN A 108 0.25 -21.56 10.90
C GLN A 108 1.41 -21.75 9.92
N GLU A 109 1.13 -21.94 8.64
CA GLU A 109 2.15 -22.13 7.61
C GLU A 109 3.07 -20.89 7.48
N ILE A 110 2.49 -19.68 7.59
CA ILE A 110 3.24 -18.42 7.55
C ILE A 110 4.01 -18.23 8.86
N ALA A 111 3.36 -18.45 9.99
CA ALA A 111 3.98 -18.31 11.30
C ALA A 111 5.18 -19.26 11.47
N THR A 112 5.04 -20.53 11.04
CA THR A 112 6.11 -21.53 11.10
C THR A 112 7.26 -21.17 10.17
N SER A 113 6.98 -20.79 8.92
CA SER A 113 8.00 -20.39 7.95
C SER A 113 8.78 -19.17 8.41
N LEU A 114 8.07 -18.17 8.96
CA LEU A 114 8.69 -16.95 9.52
C LEU A 114 9.58 -17.28 10.73
N ALA A 115 9.08 -18.08 11.69
CA ALA A 115 9.83 -18.44 12.89
C ALA A 115 11.09 -19.25 12.57
N GLY A 116 11.00 -20.19 11.62
CA GLY A 116 12.14 -20.96 11.14
C GLY A 116 13.21 -20.06 10.54
N LEU A 117 12.82 -19.18 9.62
CA LEU A 117 13.74 -18.27 8.95
C LEU A 117 14.41 -17.29 9.91
N LEU A 118 13.66 -16.74 10.88
CA LEU A 118 14.22 -15.85 11.91
C LEU A 118 15.25 -16.59 12.77
N THR A 119 14.99 -17.86 13.11
CA THR A 119 15.94 -18.70 13.85
C THR A 119 17.21 -18.93 13.05
N ASP A 120 17.10 -19.26 11.78
CA ASP A 120 18.23 -19.55 10.89
C ASP A 120 19.17 -18.34 10.71
N VAL A 121 18.63 -17.12 10.73
CA VAL A 121 19.42 -15.90 10.59
C VAL A 121 19.75 -15.22 11.94
N GLY A 122 19.34 -15.80 13.06
CA GLY A 122 19.62 -15.25 14.40
C GLY A 122 18.88 -13.94 14.71
N LEU A 123 17.69 -13.74 14.14
CA LEU A 123 16.87 -12.54 14.35
C LEU A 123 15.61 -12.86 15.17
N THR A 124 14.98 -11.80 15.66
CA THR A 124 13.70 -11.85 16.39
C THR A 124 12.65 -11.00 15.69
N MET A 125 11.41 -11.08 16.14
CA MET A 125 10.29 -10.28 15.62
C MET A 125 10.54 -8.77 15.70
N GLU A 126 11.33 -8.30 16.66
CA GLU A 126 11.68 -6.88 16.82
C GLU A 126 12.50 -6.33 15.66
N HIS A 127 13.22 -7.20 14.94
CA HIS A 127 14.04 -6.82 13.78
C HIS A 127 13.22 -6.74 12.48
N MET A 128 11.96 -7.19 12.49
CA MET A 128 11.12 -7.23 11.29
C MET A 128 10.84 -5.84 10.69
N PRO A 129 10.60 -4.76 11.47
CA PRO A 129 10.44 -3.41 10.91
C PRO A 129 11.77 -2.81 10.40
N GLY A 130 12.52 -3.54 9.58
CA GLY A 130 13.81 -3.14 9.05
C GLY A 130 14.05 -3.63 7.63
N VAL A 131 15.16 -3.23 7.01
CA VAL A 131 15.53 -3.62 5.64
C VAL A 131 15.52 -5.14 5.48
N LEU A 132 16.25 -5.84 6.37
CA LEU A 132 16.34 -7.30 6.30
C LEU A 132 15.02 -7.97 6.59
N GLY A 133 14.25 -7.51 7.58
CA GLY A 133 12.93 -8.06 7.89
C GLY A 133 11.94 -7.95 6.73
N ARG A 134 11.92 -6.83 5.99
CA ARG A 134 11.11 -6.70 4.77
C ARG A 134 11.53 -7.68 3.68
N MET A 135 12.83 -7.94 3.53
CA MET A 135 13.33 -8.92 2.57
C MET A 135 12.96 -10.35 2.99
N LEU A 136 13.11 -10.69 4.27
CA LEU A 136 12.70 -11.98 4.83
C LEU A 136 11.20 -12.22 4.66
N ALA A 137 10.38 -11.20 4.95
CA ALA A 137 8.93 -11.30 4.75
C ALA A 137 8.56 -11.60 3.29
N ARG A 138 9.22 -10.99 2.31
CA ARG A 138 9.02 -11.31 0.89
C ARG A 138 9.42 -12.74 0.55
N ALA A 139 10.50 -13.25 1.15
CA ALA A 139 10.91 -14.64 0.93
C ALA A 139 9.89 -15.62 1.51
N VAL A 140 9.40 -15.37 2.73
CA VAL A 140 8.33 -16.17 3.35
C VAL A 140 7.05 -16.12 2.51
N GLU A 141 6.63 -14.94 2.10
CA GLU A 141 5.43 -14.78 1.27
C GLU A 141 5.55 -15.54 -0.06
N ALA A 142 6.67 -15.38 -0.76
CA ALA A 142 6.89 -16.06 -2.03
C ALA A 142 6.85 -17.60 -1.88
N ASP A 143 7.51 -18.13 -0.86
CA ASP A 143 7.53 -19.57 -0.60
C ASP A 143 6.12 -20.11 -0.28
N VAL A 144 5.39 -19.45 0.62
CA VAL A 144 4.04 -19.89 1.02
C VAL A 144 3.04 -19.76 -0.12
N VAL A 145 3.10 -18.66 -0.90
CA VAL A 145 2.22 -18.46 -2.06
C VAL A 145 2.52 -19.48 -3.16
N CYS A 146 3.80 -19.80 -3.43
CA CYS A 146 4.16 -20.83 -4.41
C CYS A 146 3.63 -22.21 -4.01
N ARG A 147 3.71 -22.58 -2.74
CA ARG A 147 3.12 -23.84 -2.26
C ARG A 147 1.60 -23.84 -2.41
N GLN A 148 0.95 -22.75 -2.03
CA GLN A 148 -0.50 -22.61 -2.12
C GLN A 148 -1.00 -22.61 -3.57
N ALA A 149 -0.23 -22.06 -4.52
CA ALA A 149 -0.58 -22.08 -5.94
C ALA A 149 -0.75 -23.51 -6.48
N SER A 150 0.06 -24.46 -6.00
CA SER A 150 -0.09 -25.89 -6.37
C SER A 150 -1.41 -26.46 -5.86
N THR A 151 -1.84 -26.10 -4.66
CA THR A 151 -3.14 -26.51 -4.11
C THR A 151 -4.28 -25.92 -4.93
N TRP A 152 -4.25 -24.63 -5.21
CA TRP A 152 -5.28 -23.96 -6.03
C TRP A 152 -5.40 -24.55 -7.43
N LEU A 153 -4.26 -24.96 -8.03
CA LEU A 153 -4.29 -25.63 -9.33
C LEU A 153 -4.96 -27.02 -9.24
N ALA A 154 -4.71 -27.77 -8.16
CA ALA A 154 -5.36 -29.06 -7.94
C ALA A 154 -6.87 -28.87 -7.70
N ASP A 155 -7.28 -27.89 -6.93
CA ASP A 155 -8.69 -27.55 -6.69
C ASP A 155 -9.39 -27.15 -8.00
N LEU A 156 -8.75 -26.30 -8.81
CA LEU A 156 -9.28 -25.92 -10.12
C LEU A 156 -9.50 -27.14 -11.03
N ARG A 157 -8.55 -28.07 -11.08
CA ARG A 157 -8.69 -29.32 -11.85
C ARG A 157 -9.85 -30.16 -11.34
N THR A 158 -10.04 -30.22 -10.03
CA THR A 158 -11.15 -30.95 -9.41
C THR A 158 -12.49 -30.32 -9.78
N ASN A 159 -12.61 -29.00 -9.69
CA ASN A 159 -13.83 -28.27 -10.07
C ASN A 159 -14.17 -28.46 -11.56
N LEU A 160 -13.18 -28.35 -12.44
CA LEU A 160 -13.37 -28.61 -13.87
C LEU A 160 -13.84 -30.05 -14.14
N ALA A 161 -13.26 -31.04 -13.46
CA ALA A 161 -13.68 -32.43 -13.62
C ALA A 161 -15.09 -32.70 -13.08
N ALA A 162 -15.53 -31.95 -12.09
CA ALA A 162 -16.89 -31.97 -11.56
C ALA A 162 -17.92 -31.22 -12.43
N GLY A 163 -17.46 -30.53 -13.51
CA GLY A 163 -18.33 -29.73 -14.37
C GLY A 163 -18.65 -28.33 -13.80
N ASP A 164 -17.97 -27.92 -12.76
CA ASP A 164 -18.08 -26.52 -12.26
C ASP A 164 -17.25 -25.59 -13.15
N LEU A 165 -17.98 -24.94 -14.07
CA LEU A 165 -17.42 -24.00 -15.04
C LEU A 165 -17.80 -22.55 -14.72
N ALA A 166 -18.27 -22.28 -13.51
CA ALA A 166 -18.64 -20.92 -13.10
C ALA A 166 -17.38 -20.06 -12.97
N VAL A 167 -17.21 -19.09 -13.88
CA VAL A 167 -16.03 -18.21 -13.94
C VAL A 167 -16.35 -16.76 -13.61
N ALA A 168 -17.65 -16.42 -13.46
CA ALA A 168 -18.10 -15.07 -13.15
C ALA A 168 -19.42 -15.10 -12.39
N ASP A 169 -19.59 -14.15 -11.49
CA ASP A 169 -20.90 -13.78 -10.93
C ASP A 169 -21.52 -12.70 -11.83
N VAL A 170 -22.66 -13.03 -12.45
CA VAL A 170 -23.38 -12.15 -13.38
C VAL A 170 -24.58 -11.45 -12.74
N THR A 171 -24.78 -11.63 -11.44
CA THR A 171 -25.94 -11.11 -10.70
C THR A 171 -26.13 -9.60 -10.88
N TRP A 172 -25.03 -8.87 -10.98
CA TRP A 172 -25.02 -7.41 -11.06
C TRP A 172 -24.79 -6.86 -12.48
N TRP A 173 -24.88 -7.70 -13.51
CA TRP A 173 -24.64 -7.26 -14.90
C TRP A 173 -25.84 -6.55 -15.52
N ASP A 174 -27.01 -6.68 -14.93
CA ASP A 174 -28.18 -5.95 -15.39
C ASP A 174 -28.22 -4.53 -14.80
N PRO A 175 -28.02 -3.48 -15.61
CA PRO A 175 -28.02 -2.10 -15.13
C PRO A 175 -29.36 -1.69 -14.49
N SER A 176 -30.47 -2.35 -14.83
CA SER A 176 -31.79 -2.05 -14.24
C SER A 176 -31.83 -2.42 -12.74
N SER A 177 -30.94 -3.30 -12.28
CA SER A 177 -30.82 -3.68 -10.87
C SER A 177 -29.99 -2.70 -10.05
N TRP A 178 -29.29 -1.76 -10.69
CA TRP A 178 -28.40 -0.84 -10.01
C TRP A 178 -29.19 0.27 -9.32
N ARG A 179 -28.67 0.71 -8.18
CA ARG A 179 -29.21 1.90 -7.51
C ARG A 179 -28.83 3.14 -8.32
N SER A 180 -29.75 4.11 -8.36
CA SER A 180 -29.48 5.41 -9.01
C SER A 180 -28.35 6.17 -8.33
N GLU A 181 -28.15 5.90 -7.05
CA GLU A 181 -27.13 6.54 -6.22
C GLU A 181 -26.44 5.52 -5.31
N THR A 182 -25.11 5.46 -5.36
CA THR A 182 -24.35 4.61 -4.46
C THR A 182 -22.93 5.14 -4.29
N ASP A 183 -22.43 4.99 -3.08
CA ASP A 183 -21.02 5.17 -2.75
C ASP A 183 -20.52 3.85 -2.15
N GLY A 184 -19.31 3.48 -2.51
CA GLY A 184 -18.71 2.25 -2.03
C GLY A 184 -17.20 2.32 -2.01
N PHE A 185 -16.61 1.42 -1.22
CA PHE A 185 -15.17 1.20 -1.23
C PHE A 185 -14.83 -0.28 -1.14
N SER A 186 -13.66 -0.61 -1.62
CA SER A 186 -13.06 -1.94 -1.46
C SER A 186 -11.58 -1.80 -1.13
N LEU A 187 -11.11 -2.64 -0.22
CA LEU A 187 -9.68 -2.79 0.10
C LEU A 187 -9.24 -4.17 -0.37
N GLY A 188 -8.19 -4.20 -1.17
CA GLY A 188 -7.59 -5.42 -1.67
C GLY A 188 -6.07 -5.39 -1.51
N GLU A 189 -5.41 -6.50 -1.83
CA GLU A 189 -3.96 -6.57 -1.79
C GLU A 189 -3.39 -6.72 -3.20
N GLY A 190 -2.46 -5.83 -3.54
CA GLY A 190 -1.60 -5.94 -4.70
C GLY A 190 -0.17 -6.37 -4.31
N PRO A 191 0.70 -6.65 -5.28
CA PRO A 191 2.09 -7.05 -4.99
C PRO A 191 2.85 -6.04 -4.14
N ARG A 192 2.50 -4.75 -4.26
CA ARG A 192 3.18 -3.64 -3.56
C ARG A 192 2.54 -3.28 -2.22
N GLY A 193 1.39 -3.84 -1.90
CA GLY A 193 0.65 -3.59 -0.67
C GLY A 193 -0.83 -3.37 -0.90
N THR A 194 -1.50 -2.86 0.11
CA THR A 194 -2.93 -2.62 0.12
C THR A 194 -3.33 -1.62 -0.96
N VAL A 195 -4.34 -1.97 -1.74
CA VAL A 195 -4.97 -1.11 -2.75
C VAL A 195 -6.39 -0.83 -2.31
N GLY A 196 -6.72 0.43 -2.15
CA GLY A 196 -8.06 0.89 -1.86
C GLY A 196 -8.69 1.59 -3.06
N HIS A 197 -9.96 1.31 -3.28
CA HIS A 197 -10.78 1.95 -4.30
C HIS A 197 -12.02 2.53 -3.64
N TRP A 198 -12.29 3.80 -3.87
CA TRP A 198 -13.52 4.49 -3.43
C TRP A 198 -14.22 5.05 -4.66
N VAL A 199 -15.48 4.74 -4.80
CA VAL A 199 -16.28 5.06 -6.00
C VAL A 199 -17.61 5.66 -5.59
N GLY A 200 -17.95 6.78 -6.19
CA GLY A 200 -19.29 7.35 -6.16
C GLY A 200 -19.96 7.18 -7.54
N ILE A 201 -21.18 6.68 -7.55
CA ILE A 201 -21.97 6.46 -8.77
C ILE A 201 -23.31 7.17 -8.61
N ARG A 202 -23.72 7.91 -9.67
CA ARG A 202 -25.01 8.58 -9.78
C ARG A 202 -25.55 8.33 -11.18
N ASP A 203 -26.77 7.82 -11.25
CA ASP A 203 -27.49 7.54 -12.51
C ASP A 203 -26.66 6.68 -13.50
N GLY A 204 -25.97 5.66 -12.98
CA GLY A 204 -25.14 4.75 -13.76
C GLY A 204 -23.79 5.33 -14.22
N LEU A 205 -23.44 6.55 -13.79
CA LEU A 205 -22.17 7.20 -14.11
C LEU A 205 -21.28 7.34 -12.88
N ILE A 206 -19.98 7.13 -13.05
CA ILE A 206 -19.00 7.38 -12.01
C ILE A 206 -18.86 8.91 -11.84
N THR A 207 -19.18 9.41 -10.65
CA THR A 207 -19.07 10.83 -10.29
C THR A 207 -17.81 11.14 -9.51
N SER A 208 -17.28 10.16 -8.80
CA SER A 208 -15.99 10.24 -8.12
C SER A 208 -15.30 8.89 -8.13
N TYR A 209 -13.98 8.89 -8.25
CA TYR A 209 -13.19 7.69 -8.17
C TYR A 209 -11.80 8.00 -7.61
N GLN A 210 -11.47 7.35 -6.50
CA GLN A 210 -10.17 7.50 -5.84
C GLN A 210 -9.51 6.15 -5.67
N VAL A 211 -8.21 6.10 -5.91
CA VAL A 211 -7.36 4.93 -5.71
C VAL A 211 -6.21 5.30 -4.79
N VAL A 212 -5.94 4.44 -3.82
CA VAL A 212 -4.76 4.51 -2.97
C VAL A 212 -4.05 3.17 -3.05
N ASP A 213 -2.89 3.11 -3.68
CA ASP A 213 -2.12 1.88 -3.85
C ASP A 213 -1.01 1.70 -2.79
N GLY A 214 -0.38 0.52 -2.78
CA GLY A 214 0.68 0.20 -1.82
C GLY A 214 1.89 1.13 -1.90
N SER A 215 2.24 1.62 -3.10
CA SER A 215 3.33 2.58 -3.27
C SER A 215 2.96 3.96 -2.74
N THR A 216 1.70 4.35 -2.88
CA THR A 216 1.18 5.60 -2.32
C THR A 216 1.28 5.61 -0.79
N TRP A 217 0.99 4.48 -0.13
CA TRP A 217 1.20 4.34 1.31
C TRP A 217 2.67 4.47 1.69
N ASN A 218 3.52 3.62 1.11
CA ASN A 218 4.91 3.48 1.53
C ASN A 218 5.78 4.68 1.18
N ALA A 219 5.56 5.29 0.01
CA ALA A 219 6.32 6.46 -0.44
C ALA A 219 5.59 7.79 -0.16
N SER A 220 4.58 7.77 0.70
CA SER A 220 3.85 8.98 1.07
C SER A 220 4.78 10.04 1.66
N PRO A 221 4.57 11.32 1.31
CA PRO A 221 5.28 12.42 1.93
C PRO A 221 4.84 12.61 3.38
N ARG A 222 5.55 13.51 4.06
CA ARG A 222 5.17 14.04 5.37
C ARG A 222 3.75 14.59 5.32
N ASP A 223 3.03 14.44 6.42
CA ASP A 223 1.71 15.05 6.59
C ASP A 223 1.79 16.48 7.16
N ASP A 224 0.65 17.12 7.35
CA ASP A 224 0.51 18.46 7.89
C ASP A 224 0.94 18.60 9.35
N SER A 225 0.89 17.49 10.12
CA SER A 225 1.40 17.45 11.49
C SER A 225 2.93 17.19 11.56
N GLY A 226 3.58 16.98 10.43
CA GLY A 226 5.00 16.66 10.32
C GLY A 226 5.32 15.17 10.45
N GLY A 227 4.31 14.30 10.49
CA GLY A 227 4.48 12.84 10.54
C GLY A 227 5.06 12.30 9.24
N LEU A 228 6.24 11.71 9.30
CA LEU A 228 6.95 11.14 8.14
C LEU A 228 6.19 9.94 7.56
N GLY A 229 6.21 9.80 6.23
CA GLY A 229 5.79 8.56 5.57
C GLY A 229 6.73 7.38 5.87
N PRO A 230 6.33 6.13 5.56
CA PRO A 230 7.12 4.95 5.91
C PRO A 230 8.54 4.94 5.35
N ILE A 231 8.72 5.27 4.07
CA ILE A 231 10.06 5.34 3.45
C ILE A 231 10.87 6.49 4.02
N GLU A 232 10.26 7.67 4.21
CA GLU A 232 10.93 8.83 4.83
C GLU A 232 11.41 8.50 6.24
N SER A 233 10.54 7.88 7.05
CA SER A 233 10.88 7.44 8.40
C SER A 233 12.02 6.41 8.42
N ALA A 234 12.02 5.47 7.48
CA ALA A 234 13.06 4.47 7.37
C ALA A 234 14.40 5.03 6.86
N LEU A 235 14.38 6.14 6.11
CA LEU A 235 15.58 6.84 5.65
C LEU A 235 16.16 7.77 6.72
N ALA A 236 15.35 8.20 7.67
CA ALA A 236 15.81 9.09 8.73
C ALA A 236 16.91 8.42 9.56
N GLY A 237 18.06 9.07 9.63
CA GLY A 237 19.22 8.56 10.38
C GLY A 237 20.08 7.52 9.64
N VAL A 238 19.81 7.22 8.37
CA VAL A 238 20.68 6.36 7.56
C VAL A 238 22.00 7.08 7.28
N THR A 239 23.10 6.47 7.71
CA THR A 239 24.45 6.97 7.40
C THR A 239 24.86 6.54 6.00
N LEU A 240 25.26 7.48 5.16
CA LEU A 240 25.78 7.22 3.82
C LEU A 240 27.30 7.14 3.88
N ALA A 241 27.87 6.05 3.38
CA ALA A 241 29.32 5.91 3.24
C ALA A 241 29.87 6.85 2.15
N ASP A 242 29.12 7.02 1.08
CA ASP A 242 29.43 7.93 -0.03
C ASP A 242 28.15 8.66 -0.46
N PRO A 243 27.99 9.94 -0.11
CA PRO A 243 26.81 10.70 -0.51
C PRO A 243 26.62 10.83 -2.04
N ALA A 244 27.70 10.68 -2.83
CA ALA A 244 27.60 10.69 -4.29
C ALA A 244 27.06 9.36 -4.86
N ARG A 245 27.09 8.30 -4.05
CA ARG A 245 26.59 6.96 -4.36
C ARG A 245 25.77 6.40 -3.19
N PRO A 246 24.57 6.89 -2.94
CA PRO A 246 23.79 6.61 -1.72
C PRO A 246 23.18 5.19 -1.74
N ILE A 247 24.02 4.16 -1.78
CA ILE A 247 23.60 2.76 -1.89
C ILE A 247 22.79 2.34 -0.67
N GLU A 248 23.14 2.84 0.51
CA GLU A 248 22.43 2.55 1.76
C GLU A 248 20.98 3.03 1.68
N ALA A 249 20.77 4.25 1.22
CA ALA A 249 19.42 4.79 1.00
C ALA A 249 18.64 3.97 -0.05
N LEU A 250 19.27 3.60 -1.15
CA LEU A 250 18.65 2.75 -2.17
C LEU A 250 18.26 1.37 -1.62
N ARG A 251 19.06 0.77 -0.75
CA ARG A 251 18.71 -0.49 -0.08
C ARG A 251 17.47 -0.36 0.81
N VAL A 252 17.36 0.75 1.55
CA VAL A 252 16.16 1.05 2.35
C VAL A 252 14.94 1.16 1.43
N ILE A 253 14.99 1.98 0.39
CA ILE A 253 13.89 2.18 -0.54
C ILE A 253 13.48 0.85 -1.20
N HIS A 254 14.44 0.07 -1.72
CA HIS A 254 14.18 -1.21 -2.37
C HIS A 254 13.61 -2.26 -1.41
N SER A 255 13.86 -2.13 -0.10
CA SER A 255 13.27 -3.05 0.87
C SER A 255 11.74 -2.98 0.90
N PHE A 256 11.16 -1.82 0.62
CA PHE A 256 9.71 -1.61 0.50
C PHE A 256 9.12 -2.16 -0.81
N ALA A 257 9.95 -2.65 -1.73
CA ALA A 257 9.54 -3.11 -3.05
C ALA A 257 8.69 -2.09 -3.83
N PRO A 258 9.16 -0.84 -4.02
CA PRO A 258 8.37 0.19 -4.71
C PRO A 258 8.09 -0.21 -6.14
N CYS A 259 7.07 0.39 -6.75
CA CYS A 259 6.73 0.18 -8.14
C CYS A 259 7.82 0.74 -9.06
N GLY A 260 8.63 -0.12 -9.65
CA GLY A 260 9.68 0.30 -10.60
C GLY A 260 9.16 0.84 -11.94
N GLY A 261 7.88 0.60 -12.26
CA GLY A 261 7.20 1.17 -13.42
C GLY A 261 6.62 2.57 -13.17
N CYS A 262 6.61 3.03 -11.92
CA CYS A 262 6.24 4.40 -11.58
C CYS A 262 7.44 5.33 -11.80
N ALA A 263 7.20 6.61 -12.07
CA ALA A 263 8.27 7.57 -12.31
C ALA A 263 9.19 7.68 -11.10
N SER A 264 10.47 7.36 -11.28
CA SER A 264 11.52 7.55 -10.29
C SER A 264 12.60 8.42 -10.90
N HIS A 265 12.92 9.54 -10.23
CA HIS A 265 13.95 10.47 -10.65
C HIS A 265 14.92 10.73 -9.51
N VAL A 266 16.21 10.65 -9.80
CA VAL A 266 17.27 11.02 -8.87
C VAL A 266 17.96 12.26 -9.42
N PHE A 267 17.88 13.35 -8.67
CA PHE A 267 18.56 14.59 -9.02
C PHE A 267 19.78 14.80 -8.10
N ARG A 268 20.91 15.12 -8.68
CA ARG A 268 22.02 15.68 -7.91
C ARG A 268 21.76 17.19 -7.82
N PRO A 269 21.78 17.78 -6.62
CA PRO A 269 21.80 19.24 -6.52
C PRO A 269 23.00 19.72 -7.35
N THR A 270 22.74 20.55 -8.37
CA THR A 270 23.82 21.31 -8.98
C THR A 270 24.35 22.25 -7.92
N GLU A 271 25.64 22.20 -7.62
CA GLU A 271 26.27 23.21 -6.78
C GLU A 271 25.85 24.57 -7.35
N SER A 272 25.05 25.30 -6.58
CA SER A 272 24.80 26.70 -6.94
C SER A 272 26.16 27.38 -6.83
N THR A 273 26.72 27.74 -7.96
CA THR A 273 27.83 28.70 -8.00
C THR A 273 27.39 29.90 -7.16
N ARG A 274 28.00 30.02 -6.00
CA ARG A 274 27.89 31.20 -5.12
C ARG A 274 28.43 32.40 -5.82
#